data_8cf0d6b809554a9b0f8f6c80fd82da36
#
_entry.id   8cf0d6b809554a9b0f8f6c80fd82da36
#
_cell.length_a   1.000
_cell.length_b   1.000
_cell.length_c   1.000
_cell.angle_alpha   90.00
_cell.angle_beta   90.00
_cell.angle_gamma   90.00
#
_symmetry.space_group_name_H-M   'P 1'
#
loop_
_entity.id
_entity.type
_entity.pdbx_description
1 polymer ?
#
loop_
_entity_poly.entity_id
_entity_poly.type
_entity_poly.pdbx_seq_one_letter_code
_entity_poly.pdbx_strand_id
1 'polypeptide(L)'
;NIGCRRDQVREILSRRTTSGEKINYDTGSIEYRAAEFDALSGRASVTGTEYDDFKRIGTNIKKYDIPFVKNISLIEKIREVQVLLGFSRITPFSASMIADEGLNSKFVSVREAEENWYPGYNVYGEGIFIEFDENAINRWRSGNGTLEKRVKMLQENYDKSFIGSQHKRKISGKFLLLHTVSHLLIKQL
;
A
#
# COMPACT_ATOMS: atom_id res chain seq x y z
N ASN A 1 -23.57 7.32 10.33
CA ASN A 1 -22.79 8.39 10.96
C ASN A 1 -21.37 7.89 11.16
N ILE A 2 -20.52 8.18 10.21
CA ILE A 2 -19.11 7.81 10.24
C ILE A 2 -18.43 8.82 11.14
N GLY A 3 -18.07 8.40 12.35
CA GLY A 3 -17.45 9.24 13.37
C GLY A 3 -15.95 9.48 13.16
N CYS A 4 -15.53 9.83 11.97
CA CYS A 4 -14.27 10.51 11.83
C CYS A 4 -14.49 11.93 12.34
N ARG A 5 -13.94 12.26 13.52
CA ARG A 5 -14.12 13.59 14.10
C ARG A 5 -13.60 14.61 13.10
N ARG A 6 -14.48 15.54 12.74
CA ARG A 6 -14.15 16.68 11.84
C ARG A 6 -12.85 17.39 12.24
N ASP A 7 -12.54 17.36 13.53
CA ASP A 7 -11.35 17.97 14.10
C ASP A 7 -10.07 17.22 13.75
N GLN A 8 -10.08 15.89 13.67
CA GLN A 8 -8.92 15.09 13.26
C GLN A 8 -8.61 15.27 11.77
N VAL A 9 -9.63 15.31 10.92
CA VAL A 9 -9.46 15.59 9.50
C VAL A 9 -8.99 17.03 9.29
N ARG A 10 -9.56 17.99 10.04
CA ARG A 10 -9.11 19.39 10.03
C ARG A 10 -7.67 19.54 10.52
N GLU A 11 -7.28 18.84 11.56
CA GLU A 11 -5.91 18.88 12.10
C GLU A 11 -4.91 18.29 11.11
N ILE A 12 -5.23 17.17 10.45
CA ILE A 12 -4.39 16.58 9.40
C ILE A 12 -4.30 17.52 8.19
N LEU A 13 -5.40 18.13 7.79
CA LEU A 13 -5.43 19.08 6.69
C LEU A 13 -4.74 20.41 7.05
N SER A 14 -4.90 20.92 8.27
CA SER A 14 -4.28 22.18 8.71
C SER A 14 -2.77 22.04 8.91
N ARG A 15 -2.29 20.90 9.40
CA ARG A 15 -0.86 20.57 9.43
C ARG A 15 -0.24 20.56 8.02
N ARG A 16 -1.04 20.17 7.01
CA ARG A 16 -0.61 20.17 5.61
C ARG A 16 -0.62 21.54 4.94
N THR A 17 -1.44 22.47 5.42
CA THR A 17 -1.56 23.82 4.80
C THR A 17 -0.70 24.88 5.47
N THR A 18 -0.21 24.67 6.70
CA THR A 18 0.55 25.70 7.46
C THR A 18 2.05 25.61 7.29
N SER A 19 2.61 24.47 6.87
CA SER A 19 4.01 24.39 6.48
C SER A 19 4.07 24.55 4.97
N GLY A 20 4.56 25.63 4.45
CA GLY A 20 4.85 25.84 3.02
C GLY A 20 5.86 24.84 2.41
N GLU A 21 6.02 23.69 3.03
CA GLU A 21 6.73 22.53 2.54
C GLU A 21 5.89 21.84 1.47
N LYS A 22 6.48 21.66 0.31
CA LYS A 22 5.94 20.77 -0.73
C LYS A 22 5.56 19.46 -0.07
N ILE A 23 4.26 19.13 -0.06
CA ILE A 23 3.76 17.88 0.49
C ILE A 23 4.48 16.76 -0.23
N ASN A 24 5.37 16.08 0.45
CA ASN A 24 5.99 14.88 -0.07
C ASN A 24 4.96 13.75 0.10
N TYR A 25 4.15 13.54 -0.93
CA TYR A 25 3.13 12.48 -0.95
C TYR A 25 3.73 11.10 -0.70
N ASP A 26 5.01 10.91 -1.04
CA ASP A 26 5.71 9.65 -0.79
C ASP A 26 5.93 9.40 0.70
N THR A 27 6.27 10.43 1.49
CA THR A 27 6.49 10.28 2.94
C THR A 27 5.19 9.92 3.67
N GLY A 28 4.08 10.62 3.39
CA GLY A 28 2.79 10.29 3.96
C GLY A 28 2.28 8.89 3.56
N SER A 29 2.57 8.45 2.35
CA SER A 29 2.27 7.10 1.87
C SER A 29 3.10 6.03 2.59
N ILE A 30 4.37 6.30 2.91
CA ILE A 30 5.25 5.38 3.63
C ILE A 30 4.80 5.22 5.08
N GLU A 31 4.51 6.33 5.77
CA GLU A 31 4.01 6.30 7.15
C GLU A 31 2.67 5.58 7.26
N TYR A 32 1.76 5.85 6.34
CA TYR A 32 0.48 5.16 6.28
C TYR A 32 0.66 3.65 6.09
N ARG A 33 1.50 3.22 5.16
CA ARG A 33 1.78 1.81 4.91
C ARG A 33 2.48 1.12 6.08
N ALA A 34 3.33 1.82 6.80
CA ALA A 34 3.96 1.30 8.01
C ALA A 34 2.92 1.06 9.11
N ALA A 35 2.01 2.01 9.34
CA ALA A 35 0.92 1.86 10.30
C ALA A 35 -0.05 0.73 9.92
N GLU A 36 -0.40 0.62 8.64
CA GLU A 36 -1.21 -0.48 8.11
C GLU A 36 -0.52 -1.84 8.33
N PHE A 37 0.78 -1.93 8.03
CA PHE A 37 1.57 -3.12 8.26
C PHE A 37 1.59 -3.52 9.75
N ASP A 38 1.73 -2.56 10.65
CA ASP A 38 1.73 -2.82 12.09
C ASP A 38 0.36 -3.30 12.59
N ALA A 39 -0.73 -2.77 12.06
CA ALA A 39 -2.08 -3.26 12.34
C ALA A 39 -2.28 -4.70 11.82
N LEU A 40 -1.93 -4.96 10.57
CA LEU A 40 -2.06 -6.28 9.94
C LEU A 40 -1.18 -7.35 10.61
N SER A 41 0.02 -6.97 11.05
CA SER A 41 0.94 -7.87 11.77
C SER A 41 0.54 -8.08 13.24
N GLY A 42 -0.31 -7.22 13.80
CA GLY A 42 -0.74 -7.22 15.20
C GLY A 42 0.25 -6.58 16.16
N ARG A 43 1.17 -5.76 15.67
CA ARG A 43 2.05 -4.94 16.50
C ARG A 43 1.32 -3.73 17.08
N ALA A 44 0.38 -3.16 16.31
CA ALA A 44 -0.51 -2.12 16.79
C ALA A 44 -1.84 -2.74 17.27
N SER A 45 -2.33 -2.25 18.40
CA SER A 45 -3.68 -2.56 18.87
C SER A 45 -4.66 -1.61 18.20
N VAL A 46 -5.66 -2.15 17.52
CA VAL A 46 -6.80 -1.40 17.02
C VAL A 46 -7.86 -1.39 18.11
N THR A 47 -8.21 -0.22 18.61
CA THR A 47 -9.13 -0.04 19.75
C THR A 47 -10.29 0.89 19.41
N GLY A 48 -11.41 0.72 20.10
CA GLY A 48 -12.57 1.60 19.98
C GLY A 48 -13.49 1.26 18.79
N THR A 49 -14.10 2.30 18.21
CA THR A 49 -15.02 2.17 17.05
C THR A 49 -14.35 1.65 15.79
N GLU A 50 -13.01 1.70 15.73
CA GLU A 50 -12.23 1.12 14.65
C GLU A 50 -12.30 -0.41 14.63
N TYR A 51 -12.67 -1.03 15.75
CA TYR A 51 -12.80 -2.49 15.86
C TYR A 51 -13.86 -3.08 14.91
N ASP A 52 -14.91 -2.33 14.65
CA ASP A 52 -15.95 -2.76 13.71
C ASP A 52 -15.50 -2.71 12.24
N ASP A 53 -14.49 -1.93 11.93
CA ASP A 53 -13.97 -1.72 10.59
C ASP A 53 -12.75 -2.59 10.27
N PHE A 54 -12.12 -3.15 11.30
CA PHE A 54 -10.95 -4.02 11.16
C PHE A 54 -11.00 -5.19 12.15
N LYS A 55 -10.95 -6.41 11.64
CA LYS A 55 -10.93 -7.63 12.45
C LYS A 55 -9.83 -8.57 12.00
N ARG A 56 -8.90 -8.86 12.91
CA ARG A 56 -7.72 -9.69 12.70
C ARG A 56 -7.67 -10.83 13.70
N ILE A 57 -7.34 -12.03 13.22
CA ILE A 57 -7.05 -13.21 14.04
C ILE A 57 -5.59 -13.61 13.79
N GLY A 58 -4.78 -13.61 14.84
CA GLY A 58 -3.40 -14.09 14.77
C GLY A 58 -3.34 -15.61 14.77
N THR A 59 -2.47 -16.18 13.94
CA THR A 59 -2.24 -17.63 13.90
C THR A 59 -1.03 -18.01 14.73
N ASN A 60 -1.11 -19.09 15.48
CA ASN A 60 0.07 -19.63 16.18
C ASN A 60 0.95 -20.40 15.18
N ILE A 61 1.85 -19.65 14.52
CA ILE A 61 2.74 -20.19 13.49
C ILE A 61 3.73 -21.24 14.02
N LYS A 62 4.01 -21.22 15.33
CA LYS A 62 4.94 -22.20 15.96
C LYS A 62 4.44 -23.64 15.86
N LYS A 63 3.17 -23.87 15.56
CA LYS A 63 2.61 -25.19 15.28
C LYS A 63 3.03 -25.74 13.93
N TYR A 64 3.51 -24.89 13.03
CA TYR A 64 3.84 -25.24 11.67
C TYR A 64 5.31 -24.93 11.44
N ASP A 65 6.07 -25.91 10.99
CA ASP A 65 7.47 -25.72 10.60
C ASP A 65 7.52 -25.10 9.18
N ILE A 66 7.24 -23.80 9.11
CA ILE A 66 7.24 -23.05 7.84
C ILE A 66 8.46 -22.13 7.83
N PRO A 67 9.56 -22.53 7.18
CA PRO A 67 10.71 -21.68 7.01
C PRO A 67 10.32 -20.43 6.23
N PHE A 68 10.99 -19.33 6.46
CA PHE A 68 10.74 -18.01 5.83
C PHE A 68 9.50 -17.24 6.28
N VAL A 69 8.58 -17.84 7.02
CA VAL A 69 7.38 -17.16 7.50
C VAL A 69 7.54 -16.83 8.98
N LYS A 70 7.37 -15.56 9.31
CA LYS A 70 7.47 -15.03 10.67
C LYS A 70 6.12 -14.93 11.36
N ASN A 71 5.08 -14.54 10.61
CA ASN A 71 3.73 -14.36 11.14
C ASN A 71 2.70 -14.61 10.05
N ILE A 72 1.54 -15.16 10.45
CA ILE A 72 0.35 -15.26 9.62
C ILE A 72 -0.83 -14.71 10.42
N SER A 73 -1.62 -13.86 9.78
CA SER A 73 -2.87 -13.35 10.33
C SER A 73 -4.00 -13.54 9.34
N LEU A 74 -5.14 -14.01 9.83
CA LEU A 74 -6.38 -13.98 9.09
C LEU A 74 -7.01 -12.59 9.29
N ILE A 75 -7.31 -11.91 8.21
CA ILE A 75 -8.04 -10.65 8.21
C ILE A 75 -9.48 -10.98 7.84
N GLU A 76 -10.33 -11.01 8.84
CA GLU A 76 -11.76 -11.32 8.65
C GLU A 76 -12.55 -10.12 8.15
N LYS A 77 -12.02 -8.92 8.39
CA LYS A 77 -12.64 -7.69 7.92
C LYS A 77 -11.60 -6.58 7.85
N ILE A 78 -11.57 -5.92 6.73
CA ILE A 78 -10.89 -4.63 6.56
C ILE A 78 -11.80 -3.71 5.76
N ARG A 79 -11.97 -2.50 6.24
CA ARG A 79 -12.73 -1.46 5.54
C ARG A 79 -11.78 -0.52 4.83
N GLU A 80 -12.03 -0.31 3.57
CA GLU A 80 -11.39 0.71 2.75
C GLU A 80 -12.43 1.75 2.33
N VAL A 81 -12.08 3.01 2.38
CA VAL A 81 -12.91 4.09 1.87
C VAL A 81 -12.27 4.62 0.60
N GLN A 82 -12.94 4.45 -0.53
CA GLN A 82 -12.52 5.00 -1.81
C GLN A 82 -13.23 6.31 -2.07
N VAL A 83 -12.47 7.34 -2.40
CA VAL A 83 -12.97 8.70 -2.60
C VAL A 83 -12.64 9.16 -4.00
N LEU A 84 -13.63 9.65 -4.73
CA LEU A 84 -13.45 10.24 -6.05
C LEU A 84 -13.06 11.71 -5.90
N LEU A 85 -11.80 12.02 -6.19
CA LEU A 85 -11.29 13.39 -6.13
C LEU A 85 -11.57 14.18 -7.41
N GLY A 86 -11.60 13.49 -8.54
CA GLY A 86 -11.77 14.08 -9.86
C GLY A 86 -11.39 13.11 -10.96
N PHE A 87 -11.31 13.60 -12.16
CA PHE A 87 -10.94 12.81 -13.32
C PHE A 87 -10.04 13.59 -14.30
N SER A 88 -9.23 12.85 -15.02
CA SER A 88 -8.45 13.35 -16.15
C SER A 88 -8.88 12.61 -17.41
N ARG A 89 -8.93 13.31 -18.55
CA ARG A 89 -9.49 12.72 -19.77
C ARG A 89 -8.47 11.93 -20.60
N ILE A 90 -7.26 12.42 -20.73
CA ILE A 90 -6.26 11.85 -21.65
C ILE A 90 -4.97 11.51 -20.92
N THR A 91 -4.63 12.26 -19.91
CA THR A 91 -3.38 12.10 -19.16
C THR A 91 -3.62 11.23 -17.93
N PRO A 92 -2.85 10.13 -17.73
CA PRO A 92 -2.94 9.34 -16.50
C PRO A 92 -2.77 10.23 -15.28
N PHE A 93 -3.57 9.95 -14.24
CA PHE A 93 -3.51 10.68 -12.99
C PHE A 93 -2.13 10.53 -12.33
N SER A 94 -1.58 11.63 -11.83
CA SER A 94 -0.40 11.65 -10.99
C SER A 94 -0.64 12.52 -9.76
N ALA A 95 0.01 12.17 -8.64
CA ALA A 95 -0.12 12.93 -7.40
C ALA A 95 0.28 14.41 -7.54
N SER A 96 1.17 14.73 -8.48
CA SER A 96 1.55 16.11 -8.80
C SER A 96 0.40 16.94 -9.37
N MET A 97 -0.62 16.31 -9.96
CA MET A 97 -1.79 17.01 -10.48
C MET A 97 -2.68 17.60 -9.39
N ILE A 98 -2.62 17.06 -8.17
CA ILE A 98 -3.37 17.61 -7.01
C ILE A 98 -2.65 18.83 -6.45
N ALA A 99 -1.31 18.87 -6.54
CA ALA A 99 -0.49 19.93 -5.95
C ALA A 99 -0.51 21.22 -6.76
N ASP A 100 -0.83 21.15 -8.05
CA ASP A 100 -0.87 22.31 -8.96
C ASP A 100 -2.29 22.88 -9.07
N GLU A 101 -2.75 23.57 -8.04
CA GLU A 101 -4.10 24.19 -7.97
C GLU A 101 -4.37 25.23 -9.06
N GLY A 102 -3.46 25.54 -9.95
CA GLY A 102 -3.62 26.63 -10.92
C GLY A 102 -3.33 26.31 -12.38
N LEU A 103 -2.74 25.18 -12.72
CA LEU A 103 -2.15 24.98 -14.05
C LEU A 103 -2.66 23.76 -14.83
N ASN A 104 -3.54 22.94 -14.26
CA ASN A 104 -3.92 21.70 -14.95
C ASN A 104 -5.34 21.70 -15.48
N SER A 105 -5.50 22.25 -16.68
CA SER A 105 -6.68 22.05 -17.55
C SER A 105 -7.00 20.59 -17.85
N LYS A 106 -6.22 19.63 -17.33
CA LYS A 106 -6.32 18.19 -17.59
C LYS A 106 -6.98 17.40 -16.46
N PHE A 107 -7.08 17.98 -15.25
CA PHE A 107 -7.75 17.36 -14.11
C PHE A 107 -8.98 18.18 -13.74
N VAL A 108 -10.13 17.53 -13.68
CA VAL A 108 -11.38 18.15 -13.25
C VAL A 108 -11.75 17.59 -11.89
N SER A 109 -11.76 18.46 -10.88
CA SER A 109 -12.25 18.10 -9.54
C SER A 109 -13.76 17.87 -9.60
N VAL A 110 -14.22 16.86 -8.86
CA VAL A 110 -15.67 16.63 -8.66
C VAL A 110 -16.22 17.50 -7.53
N ARG A 111 -15.34 18.14 -6.76
CA ARG A 111 -15.71 19.04 -5.67
C ARG A 111 -15.77 20.47 -6.20
N GLU A 112 -16.86 21.18 -5.93
CA GLU A 112 -16.95 22.62 -6.10
C GLU A 112 -16.11 23.33 -5.01
N ALA A 113 -15.63 24.53 -5.30
CA ALA A 113 -14.66 25.24 -4.43
C ALA A 113 -15.19 25.49 -3.00
N GLU A 114 -16.49 25.64 -2.85
CA GLU A 114 -17.14 25.92 -1.55
C GLU A 114 -17.57 24.66 -0.81
N GLU A 115 -17.51 23.48 -1.45
CA GLU A 115 -17.94 22.22 -0.87
C GLU A 115 -16.83 21.57 -0.04
N ASN A 116 -17.19 21.00 1.12
CA ASN A 116 -16.26 20.33 2.02
C ASN A 116 -16.41 18.78 2.01
N TRP A 117 -16.93 18.22 0.94
CA TRP A 117 -17.13 16.78 0.80
C TRP A 117 -16.70 16.27 -0.57
N TYR A 118 -16.43 14.98 -0.63
CA TYR A 118 -16.17 14.25 -1.87
C TYR A 118 -17.06 13.02 -1.92
N PRO A 119 -17.55 12.63 -3.10
CA PRO A 119 -18.25 11.35 -3.24
C PRO A 119 -17.31 10.19 -2.95
N GLY A 120 -17.77 9.23 -2.20
CA GLY A 120 -17.00 8.06 -1.82
C GLY A 120 -17.88 6.89 -1.46
N TYR A 121 -17.27 5.69 -1.40
CA TYR A 121 -17.95 4.47 -1.00
C TYR A 121 -17.04 3.58 -0.16
N ASN A 122 -17.66 2.73 0.66
CA ASN A 122 -16.94 1.76 1.45
C ASN A 122 -16.79 0.45 0.69
N VAL A 123 -15.59 -0.12 0.75
CA VAL A 123 -15.28 -1.48 0.32
C VAL A 123 -14.87 -2.27 1.55
N TYR A 124 -15.36 -3.49 1.65
CA TYR A 124 -14.95 -4.42 2.69
C TYR A 124 -14.19 -5.57 2.04
N GLY A 125 -13.06 -5.93 2.64
CA GLY A 125 -12.22 -7.01 2.21
C GLY A 125 -11.93 -7.99 3.34
N GLU A 126 -11.50 -9.16 2.95
CA GLU A 126 -10.97 -10.21 3.82
C GLU A 126 -9.72 -10.81 3.17
N GLY A 127 -8.90 -11.51 3.93
CA GLY A 127 -7.72 -12.11 3.36
C GLY A 127 -6.75 -12.69 4.37
N ILE A 128 -5.59 -13.09 3.87
CA ILE A 128 -4.51 -13.64 4.67
C ILE A 128 -3.32 -12.69 4.57
N PHE A 129 -2.86 -12.21 5.72
CA PHE A 129 -1.63 -11.45 5.83
C PHE A 129 -0.48 -12.39 6.22
N ILE A 130 0.59 -12.39 5.43
CA ILE A 130 1.78 -13.22 5.66
C ILE A 130 3.00 -12.31 5.81
N GLU A 131 3.63 -12.35 6.98
CA GLU A 131 4.90 -11.68 7.24
C GLU A 131 6.04 -12.68 7.08
N PHE A 132 6.97 -12.36 6.19
CA PHE A 132 8.15 -13.18 5.96
C PHE A 132 9.30 -12.80 6.90
N ASP A 133 10.13 -13.79 7.25
CA ASP A 133 11.37 -13.56 7.98
C ASP A 133 12.45 -12.98 7.06
N GLU A 134 12.75 -11.71 7.25
CA GLU A 134 13.74 -10.97 6.47
C GLU A 134 15.14 -11.61 6.55
N ASN A 135 15.51 -12.12 7.74
CA ASN A 135 16.81 -12.77 7.93
C ASN A 135 16.89 -14.09 7.15
N ALA A 136 15.81 -14.86 7.14
CA ALA A 136 15.74 -16.10 6.36
C ALA A 136 15.83 -15.82 4.84
N ILE A 137 15.12 -14.79 4.37
CA ILE A 137 15.20 -14.36 2.96
C ILE A 137 16.62 -13.90 2.61
N ASN A 138 17.26 -13.14 3.48
CA ASN A 138 18.62 -12.65 3.22
C ASN A 138 19.65 -13.80 3.19
N ARG A 139 19.55 -14.78 4.09
CA ARG A 139 20.40 -15.98 4.05
C ARG A 139 20.19 -16.77 2.75
N TRP A 140 18.95 -16.94 2.32
CA TRP A 140 18.62 -17.61 1.06
C TRP A 140 19.21 -16.87 -0.15
N ARG A 141 19.13 -15.55 -0.18
CA ARG A 141 19.70 -14.72 -1.25
C ARG A 141 21.21 -14.84 -1.32
N SER A 142 21.90 -14.68 -0.20
CA SER A 142 23.38 -14.67 -0.14
C SER A 142 23.99 -16.03 -0.51
N GLY A 143 23.24 -17.12 -0.32
CA GLY A 143 23.69 -18.47 -0.70
C GLY A 143 23.38 -18.87 -2.16
N ASN A 144 22.74 -17.99 -2.95
CA ASN A 144 22.20 -18.40 -4.26
C ASN A 144 22.74 -17.56 -5.44
N GLY A 145 23.93 -17.91 -5.91
CA GLY A 145 24.55 -17.21 -7.06
C GLY A 145 23.76 -17.32 -8.37
N THR A 146 22.93 -18.35 -8.54
CA THR A 146 22.06 -18.50 -9.72
C THR A 146 20.93 -17.48 -9.70
N LEU A 147 20.43 -17.13 -8.51
CA LEU A 147 19.41 -16.12 -8.34
C LEU A 147 19.86 -14.76 -8.85
N GLU A 148 21.08 -14.35 -8.52
CA GLU A 148 21.61 -13.04 -8.94
C GLU A 148 21.71 -12.92 -10.45
N LYS A 149 22.17 -13.99 -11.13
CA LYS A 149 22.19 -14.03 -12.60
C LYS A 149 20.80 -13.86 -13.20
N ARG A 150 19.79 -14.56 -12.62
CA ARG A 150 18.40 -14.43 -13.08
C ARG A 150 17.81 -13.04 -12.82
N VAL A 151 18.09 -12.48 -11.65
CA VAL A 151 17.65 -11.11 -11.31
C VAL A 151 18.19 -10.10 -12.30
N LYS A 152 19.47 -10.19 -12.63
CA LYS A 152 20.12 -9.31 -13.62
C LYS A 152 19.48 -9.45 -15.00
N MET A 153 19.28 -10.67 -15.48
CA MET A 153 18.64 -10.92 -16.77
C MET A 153 17.21 -10.37 -16.81
N LEU A 154 16.45 -10.57 -15.74
CA LEU A 154 15.07 -10.05 -15.65
C LEU A 154 15.05 -8.52 -15.58
N GLN A 155 15.99 -7.90 -14.86
CA GLN A 155 16.11 -6.44 -14.85
C GLN A 155 16.41 -5.89 -16.25
N GLU A 156 17.38 -6.49 -16.97
CA GLU A 156 17.71 -6.07 -18.31
C GLU A 156 16.54 -6.20 -19.29
N ASN A 157 15.75 -7.28 -19.18
CA ASN A 157 14.56 -7.49 -20.00
C ASN A 157 13.44 -6.50 -19.63
N TYR A 158 13.26 -6.24 -18.34
CA TYR A 158 12.29 -5.26 -17.85
C TYR A 158 12.63 -3.86 -18.37
N ASP A 159 13.87 -3.44 -18.24
CA ASP A 159 14.32 -2.11 -18.67
C ASP A 159 14.15 -1.88 -20.17
N LYS A 160 14.22 -2.94 -20.97
CA LYS A 160 13.96 -2.91 -22.42
C LYS A 160 12.47 -2.98 -22.77
N SER A 161 11.62 -3.33 -21.83
CA SER A 161 10.18 -3.44 -22.09
C SER A 161 9.49 -2.08 -22.15
N PHE A 162 8.33 -2.03 -22.79
CA PHE A 162 7.49 -0.82 -22.81
C PHE A 162 7.13 -0.35 -21.39
N ILE A 163 6.80 -1.28 -20.49
CA ILE A 163 6.47 -0.95 -19.10
C ILE A 163 7.70 -0.40 -18.37
N GLY A 164 8.87 -0.99 -18.54
CA GLY A 164 10.12 -0.53 -17.92
C GLY A 164 10.58 0.83 -18.41
N SER A 165 10.23 1.20 -19.65
CA SER A 165 10.51 2.55 -20.18
C SER A 165 9.65 3.62 -19.51
N GLN A 166 8.44 3.27 -19.09
CA GLN A 166 7.48 4.19 -18.43
C GLN A 166 7.66 4.23 -16.91
N HIS A 167 7.98 3.09 -16.31
CA HIS A 167 8.06 2.94 -14.86
C HIS A 167 9.37 2.23 -14.47
N LYS A 168 10.34 2.99 -13.99
CA LYS A 168 11.59 2.41 -13.49
C LYS A 168 11.35 1.68 -12.18
N ARG A 169 11.51 0.36 -12.18
CA ARG A 169 11.40 -0.49 -11.00
C ARG A 169 12.66 -1.33 -10.84
N LYS A 170 13.19 -1.39 -9.63
CA LYS A 170 14.30 -2.29 -9.30
C LYS A 170 13.76 -3.69 -8.98
N ILE A 171 14.14 -4.67 -9.79
CA ILE A 171 13.84 -6.08 -9.54
C ILE A 171 14.90 -6.63 -8.56
N SER A 172 14.45 -7.28 -7.51
CA SER A 172 15.31 -7.90 -6.51
C SER A 172 14.92 -9.36 -6.29
N GLY A 173 15.82 -10.18 -5.74
CA GLY A 173 15.50 -11.56 -5.37
C GLY A 173 14.32 -11.66 -4.40
N LYS A 174 14.22 -10.73 -3.44
CA LYS A 174 13.07 -10.62 -2.53
C LYS A 174 11.76 -10.34 -3.29
N PHE A 175 11.78 -9.40 -4.23
CA PHE A 175 10.61 -9.10 -5.07
C PHE A 175 10.16 -10.34 -5.85
N LEU A 176 11.09 -11.08 -6.47
CA LEU A 176 10.78 -12.29 -7.22
C LEU A 176 10.17 -13.37 -6.32
N LEU A 177 10.72 -13.57 -5.12
CA LEU A 177 10.19 -14.53 -4.15
C LEU A 177 8.74 -14.19 -3.79
N LEU A 178 8.49 -12.96 -3.33
CA LEU A 178 7.17 -12.52 -2.91
C LEU A 178 6.15 -12.59 -4.05
N HIS A 179 6.54 -12.14 -5.24
CA HIS A 179 5.70 -12.20 -6.43
C HIS A 179 5.34 -13.64 -6.82
N THR A 180 6.32 -14.55 -6.79
CA THR A 180 6.09 -15.96 -7.10
C THR A 180 5.17 -16.62 -6.07
N VAL A 181 5.41 -16.39 -4.78
CA VAL A 181 4.55 -16.93 -3.70
C VAL A 181 3.12 -16.39 -3.85
N SER A 182 2.93 -15.12 -4.12
CA SER A 182 1.60 -14.54 -4.34
C SER A 182 0.86 -15.24 -5.49
N HIS A 183 1.53 -15.47 -6.62
CA HIS A 183 0.93 -16.19 -7.73
C HIS A 183 0.61 -17.65 -7.43
N LEU A 184 1.43 -18.32 -6.63
CA LEU A 184 1.18 -19.70 -6.21
C LEU A 184 -0.05 -19.78 -5.29
N LEU A 185 -0.17 -18.83 -4.35
CA LEU A 185 -1.33 -18.76 -3.45
C LEU A 185 -2.62 -18.50 -4.21
N ILE A 186 -2.64 -17.52 -5.14
CA ILE A 186 -3.82 -17.22 -5.96
C ILE A 186 -4.30 -18.45 -6.76
N LYS A 187 -3.40 -19.35 -7.14
CA LYS A 187 -3.79 -20.58 -7.86
C LYS A 187 -4.36 -21.67 -6.96
N GLN A 188 -4.18 -21.55 -5.64
CA GLN A 188 -4.65 -22.53 -4.66
C GLN A 188 -5.97 -22.11 -4.01
N LEU A 189 -6.29 -20.81 -4.06
CA LEU A 189 -7.53 -20.24 -3.58
C LEU A 189 -8.60 -20.23 -4.68
#